data_24799309da8375e20ad44c3a9fcefbe1
#
_entry.id   24799309da8375e20ad44c3a9fcefbe1
#
_cell.length_a   1.000
_cell.length_b   1.000
_cell.length_c   1.000
_cell.angle_alpha   90.00
_cell.angle_beta   90.00
_cell.angle_gamma   90.00
#
_symmetry.space_group_name_H-M   'P 1'
#
loop_
_entity.id
_entity.type
_entity.pdbx_description
1 polymer ?
#
loop_
_entity_poly.entity_id
_entity_poly.type
_entity_poly.pdbx_seq_one_letter_code
_entity_poly.pdbx_strand_id
1 'polypeptide(L)'
;MDNNSSPKIILASGSVQRRKLMKMMGISFQVKLSRVQEVKKIRTTCAALVKENALRKARDVASRLSEGVVIGADTVVYIGNKKIIGKPRSLKEAKQTLKVLMSRPQWVYTGLAVIDKKNNKTITSYEKTKVHMTPLSDEQIDRYYQHISPLDKAGGFDIEGRGGLFIKKITGCYYNVIGLPMARLTEMLKKIGVHVLTAVFCLNLMGCATEYNLATEKQETLFYGTEKEIRLGESLSRQLETNFKVVTDIDINERVSEISRRIAEVCDRNDLVYTVKVIENDEVNAVSLPGGFIYIFKGLIDKVENDDQLAGVIGHEFGHITAKHSVKKLQSIYGYTLLQLATIQTGNARLAQGLDLAFLSMFMEHSRQDEFEADRLGVKYLKKAGYDPRHIVTFLKKLGEIQGKESPRQYSYWRTHPFIPQRIAAANQEISGQIEFRDYLNLTGEDE
;
A
#
# COMPACT_ATOMS: atom_id res chain seq x y z
N MET A 1 -9.27 -32.87 30.55
CA MET A 1 -8.98 -33.43 29.19
C MET A 1 -9.32 -32.33 28.18
N ASP A 2 -8.40 -31.39 27.99
CA ASP A 2 -8.62 -30.22 27.10
C ASP A 2 -8.08 -30.54 25.72
N ASN A 3 -8.94 -31.11 24.87
CA ASN A 3 -8.67 -31.28 23.45
C ASN A 3 -9.00 -29.98 22.70
N ASN A 4 -8.19 -28.94 22.91
CA ASN A 4 -8.33 -27.65 22.23
C ASN A 4 -7.50 -27.62 20.94
N SER A 5 -7.61 -28.68 20.10
CA SER A 5 -7.03 -28.66 18.77
C SER A 5 -7.88 -27.79 17.85
N SER A 6 -7.32 -26.70 17.35
CA SER A 6 -8.00 -25.84 16.34
C SER A 6 -8.54 -26.69 15.21
N PRO A 7 -9.78 -26.43 14.74
CA PRO A 7 -10.42 -27.27 13.73
C PRO A 7 -9.62 -27.23 12.42
N LYS A 8 -9.46 -28.38 11.76
CA LYS A 8 -8.81 -28.50 10.47
C LYS A 8 -9.58 -27.70 9.41
N ILE A 9 -8.92 -26.70 8.82
CA ILE A 9 -9.54 -25.84 7.80
C ILE A 9 -9.16 -26.33 6.40
N ILE A 10 -10.15 -26.41 5.51
CA ILE A 10 -9.98 -26.92 4.15
C ILE A 10 -10.52 -25.88 3.16
N LEU A 11 -9.70 -25.46 2.20
CA LEU A 11 -10.08 -24.59 1.11
C LEU A 11 -10.51 -25.44 -0.11
N ALA A 12 -11.79 -25.37 -0.47
CA ALA A 12 -12.37 -26.05 -1.63
C ALA A 12 -12.14 -25.29 -2.94
N SER A 13 -10.90 -24.87 -3.21
CA SER A 13 -10.56 -24.07 -4.40
C SER A 13 -9.12 -24.28 -4.86
N GLY A 14 -8.92 -24.41 -6.17
CA GLY A 14 -7.60 -24.45 -6.81
C GLY A 14 -7.00 -23.08 -7.11
N SER A 15 -7.70 -21.97 -6.83
CA SER A 15 -7.25 -20.62 -7.13
C SER A 15 -5.98 -20.26 -6.36
N VAL A 16 -4.93 -19.86 -7.08
CA VAL A 16 -3.66 -19.39 -6.51
C VAL A 16 -3.89 -18.15 -5.65
N GLN A 17 -4.73 -17.23 -6.12
CA GLN A 17 -5.03 -15.99 -5.41
C GLN A 17 -5.74 -16.25 -4.08
N ARG A 18 -6.76 -17.12 -4.06
CA ARG A 18 -7.43 -17.50 -2.81
C ARG A 18 -6.48 -18.16 -1.82
N ARG A 19 -5.54 -18.99 -2.31
CA ARG A 19 -4.50 -19.58 -1.44
C ARG A 19 -3.58 -18.54 -0.84
N LYS A 20 -3.18 -17.52 -1.62
CA LYS A 20 -2.38 -16.39 -1.13
C LYS A 20 -3.15 -15.63 -0.04
N LEU A 21 -4.41 -15.27 -0.29
CA LEU A 21 -5.25 -14.56 0.67
C LEU A 21 -5.50 -15.36 1.95
N MET A 22 -5.73 -16.67 1.86
CA MET A 22 -5.84 -17.54 3.04
C MET A 22 -4.54 -17.58 3.87
N LYS A 23 -3.38 -17.59 3.21
CA LYS A 23 -2.07 -17.50 3.90
C LYS A 23 -1.91 -16.14 4.58
N MET A 24 -2.31 -15.05 3.93
CA MET A 24 -2.30 -13.69 4.51
C MET A 24 -3.18 -13.57 5.75
N MET A 25 -4.28 -14.33 5.84
CA MET A 25 -5.11 -14.41 7.04
C MET A 25 -4.45 -15.17 8.20
N GLY A 26 -3.24 -15.70 8.05
CA GLY A 26 -2.56 -16.48 9.07
C GLY A 26 -3.22 -17.82 9.39
N ILE A 27 -4.11 -18.31 8.52
CA ILE A 27 -4.85 -19.55 8.73
C ILE A 27 -4.03 -20.73 8.22
N SER A 28 -3.80 -21.74 9.06
CA SER A 28 -3.33 -23.04 8.61
C SER A 28 -4.45 -23.79 7.91
N PHE A 29 -4.27 -24.18 6.65
CA PHE A 29 -5.32 -24.83 5.86
C PHE A 29 -4.74 -25.86 4.89
N GLN A 30 -5.60 -26.79 4.50
CA GLN A 30 -5.34 -27.74 3.40
C GLN A 30 -6.17 -27.37 2.18
N VAL A 31 -5.67 -27.69 0.99
CA VAL A 31 -6.42 -27.50 -0.27
C VAL A 31 -6.98 -28.85 -0.70
N LYS A 32 -8.30 -28.91 -0.93
CA LYS A 32 -8.97 -30.05 -1.58
C LYS A 32 -9.86 -29.53 -2.70
N LEU A 33 -9.62 -30.00 -3.91
CA LEU A 33 -10.35 -29.51 -5.08
C LEU A 33 -11.78 -30.10 -5.12
N SER A 34 -12.73 -29.23 -5.40
CA SER A 34 -14.09 -29.64 -5.72
C SER A 34 -14.16 -30.19 -7.15
N ARG A 35 -15.00 -31.22 -7.36
CA ARG A 35 -15.25 -31.86 -8.65
C ARG A 35 -16.55 -31.40 -9.31
N VAL A 36 -17.33 -30.52 -8.67
CA VAL A 36 -18.61 -30.07 -9.20
C VAL A 36 -18.43 -29.05 -10.32
N GLN A 37 -19.31 -29.12 -11.31
CA GLN A 37 -19.40 -28.10 -12.34
C GLN A 37 -20.14 -26.86 -11.79
N GLU A 38 -19.63 -25.69 -12.13
CA GLU A 38 -20.22 -24.40 -11.76
C GLU A 38 -21.50 -24.14 -12.59
N VAL A 39 -22.50 -23.57 -11.93
CA VAL A 39 -23.67 -23.01 -12.61
C VAL A 39 -23.26 -21.70 -13.28
N LYS A 40 -23.46 -21.58 -14.60
CA LYS A 40 -23.02 -20.43 -15.40
C LYS A 40 -24.14 -19.44 -15.73
N LYS A 41 -25.39 -19.80 -15.48
CA LYS A 41 -26.55 -18.96 -15.83
C LYS A 41 -27.15 -18.32 -14.56
N ILE A 42 -27.39 -17.02 -14.60
CA ILE A 42 -28.12 -16.31 -13.55
C ILE A 42 -29.59 -16.68 -13.68
N ARG A 43 -30.13 -17.39 -12.68
CA ARG A 43 -31.57 -17.67 -12.59
C ARG A 43 -32.33 -16.53 -11.90
N THR A 44 -31.78 -15.99 -10.80
CA THR A 44 -32.36 -14.90 -10.01
C THR A 44 -31.40 -13.69 -9.95
N THR A 45 -30.36 -13.77 -9.13
CA THR A 45 -29.36 -12.69 -8.95
C THR A 45 -27.93 -13.22 -9.00
N CYS A 46 -26.95 -12.36 -9.28
CA CYS A 46 -25.52 -12.73 -9.18
C CYS A 46 -25.13 -13.17 -7.76
N ALA A 47 -25.71 -12.54 -6.74
CA ALA A 47 -25.47 -12.91 -5.34
C ALA A 47 -25.94 -14.35 -5.04
N ALA A 48 -27.09 -14.74 -5.56
CA ALA A 48 -27.59 -16.10 -5.41
C ALA A 48 -26.72 -17.12 -6.14
N LEU A 49 -26.30 -16.80 -7.37
CA LEU A 49 -25.45 -17.66 -8.18
C LEU A 49 -24.10 -17.94 -7.51
N VAL A 50 -23.38 -16.90 -7.07
CA VAL A 50 -22.06 -17.09 -6.45
C VAL A 50 -22.14 -17.80 -5.11
N LYS A 51 -23.21 -17.57 -4.32
CA LYS A 51 -23.47 -18.32 -3.08
C LYS A 51 -23.75 -19.79 -3.36
N GLU A 52 -24.57 -20.09 -4.37
CA GLU A 52 -24.88 -21.46 -4.79
C GLU A 52 -23.62 -22.21 -5.23
N ASN A 53 -22.81 -21.61 -6.11
CA ASN A 53 -21.56 -22.22 -6.57
C ASN A 53 -20.57 -22.43 -5.43
N ALA A 54 -20.41 -21.44 -4.55
CA ALA A 54 -19.54 -21.57 -3.37
C ALA A 54 -20.00 -22.72 -2.48
N LEU A 55 -21.31 -22.82 -2.23
CA LEU A 55 -21.91 -23.87 -1.41
C LEU A 55 -21.75 -25.26 -2.04
N ARG A 56 -21.98 -25.40 -3.34
CA ARG A 56 -21.78 -26.66 -4.07
C ARG A 56 -20.34 -27.15 -3.96
N LYS A 57 -19.36 -26.25 -4.15
CA LYS A 57 -17.93 -26.57 -3.98
C LYS A 57 -17.61 -27.01 -2.56
N ALA A 58 -18.12 -26.29 -1.56
CA ALA A 58 -17.89 -26.64 -0.16
C ALA A 58 -18.54 -27.98 0.20
N ARG A 59 -19.77 -28.24 -0.23
CA ARG A 59 -20.49 -29.50 0.02
C ARG A 59 -19.79 -30.72 -0.59
N ASP A 60 -19.34 -30.61 -1.83
CA ASP A 60 -18.62 -31.70 -2.50
C ASP A 60 -17.33 -32.08 -1.76
N VAL A 61 -16.63 -31.11 -1.21
CA VAL A 61 -15.43 -31.39 -0.40
C VAL A 61 -15.81 -31.91 0.98
N ALA A 62 -16.82 -31.33 1.62
CA ALA A 62 -17.27 -31.73 2.94
C ALA A 62 -17.85 -33.14 2.98
N SER A 63 -18.48 -33.62 1.88
CA SER A 63 -19.01 -34.99 1.81
C SER A 63 -17.92 -36.06 1.88
N ARG A 64 -16.67 -35.71 1.57
CA ARG A 64 -15.49 -36.58 1.59
C ARG A 64 -14.66 -36.48 2.88
N LEU A 65 -15.23 -35.85 3.93
CA LEU A 65 -14.57 -35.61 5.19
C LEU A 65 -15.43 -36.11 6.35
N SER A 66 -14.78 -36.62 7.38
CA SER A 66 -15.43 -36.93 8.67
C SER A 66 -15.64 -35.69 9.53
N GLU A 67 -14.66 -34.77 9.54
CA GLU A 67 -14.64 -33.56 10.33
C GLU A 67 -13.90 -32.42 9.64
N GLY A 68 -13.96 -31.22 10.21
CA GLY A 68 -13.26 -30.03 9.75
C GLY A 68 -14.18 -28.93 9.22
N VAL A 69 -13.59 -27.79 8.92
CA VAL A 69 -14.26 -26.60 8.40
C VAL A 69 -13.88 -26.42 6.93
N VAL A 70 -14.88 -26.51 6.04
CA VAL A 70 -14.66 -26.37 4.60
C VAL A 70 -15.09 -25.00 4.11
N ILE A 71 -14.18 -24.32 3.40
CA ILE A 71 -14.41 -22.99 2.81
C ILE A 71 -14.53 -23.16 1.30
N GLY A 72 -15.69 -22.80 0.74
CA GLY A 72 -15.94 -22.69 -0.69
C GLY A 72 -16.05 -21.22 -1.11
N ALA A 73 -15.59 -20.91 -2.30
CA ALA A 73 -15.71 -19.58 -2.89
C ALA A 73 -15.94 -19.62 -4.39
N ASP A 74 -16.73 -18.66 -4.90
CA ASP A 74 -16.98 -18.46 -6.32
C ASP A 74 -17.02 -16.97 -6.66
N THR A 75 -16.40 -16.56 -7.78
CA THR A 75 -16.29 -15.16 -8.18
C THR A 75 -16.73 -14.97 -9.61
N VAL A 76 -17.58 -13.98 -9.84
CA VAL A 76 -18.02 -13.57 -11.17
C VAL A 76 -17.92 -12.07 -11.37
N VAL A 77 -17.62 -11.66 -12.60
CA VAL A 77 -17.67 -10.25 -13.03
C VAL A 77 -18.99 -10.03 -13.76
N TYR A 78 -19.77 -9.04 -13.34
CA TYR A 78 -21.10 -8.72 -13.86
C TYR A 78 -21.12 -7.33 -14.47
N ILE A 79 -21.64 -7.22 -15.69
CA ILE A 79 -21.68 -5.96 -16.45
C ILE A 79 -23.12 -5.45 -16.78
N GLY A 80 -24.13 -5.99 -16.13
CA GLY A 80 -25.54 -5.70 -16.42
C GLY A 80 -26.21 -6.69 -17.37
N ASN A 81 -27.50 -6.56 -17.55
CA ASN A 81 -28.32 -7.37 -18.47
C ASN A 81 -28.13 -8.90 -18.31
N LYS A 82 -28.01 -9.37 -17.07
CA LYS A 82 -27.73 -10.79 -16.72
C LYS A 82 -26.45 -11.34 -17.37
N LYS A 83 -25.53 -10.49 -17.88
CA LYS A 83 -24.29 -10.90 -18.51
C LYS A 83 -23.17 -11.03 -17.50
N ILE A 84 -22.64 -12.24 -17.39
CA ILE A 84 -21.48 -12.60 -16.57
C ILE A 84 -20.27 -12.75 -17.47
N ILE A 85 -19.15 -12.20 -17.03
CA ILE A 85 -17.86 -12.37 -17.66
C ILE A 85 -17.09 -13.44 -16.87
N GLY A 86 -16.73 -14.50 -17.54
CA GLY A 86 -15.87 -15.57 -17.02
C GLY A 86 -14.41 -15.41 -17.41
N LYS A 87 -13.66 -16.49 -17.32
CA LYS A 87 -12.31 -16.58 -17.86
C LYS A 87 -12.36 -16.66 -19.38
N PRO A 88 -11.59 -15.85 -20.13
CA PRO A 88 -11.55 -15.92 -21.58
C PRO A 88 -10.90 -17.22 -22.05
N ARG A 89 -11.31 -17.70 -23.20
CA ARG A 89 -10.80 -18.94 -23.82
C ARG A 89 -9.63 -18.70 -24.78
N SER A 90 -9.44 -17.44 -25.19
CA SER A 90 -8.39 -17.03 -26.11
C SER A 90 -7.96 -15.58 -25.84
N LEU A 91 -6.79 -15.19 -26.34
CA LEU A 91 -6.32 -13.80 -26.28
C LEU A 91 -7.29 -12.83 -26.99
N LYS A 92 -7.87 -13.26 -28.12
CA LYS A 92 -8.87 -12.47 -28.85
C LYS A 92 -10.10 -12.20 -27.99
N GLU A 93 -10.64 -13.22 -27.31
CA GLU A 93 -11.76 -13.07 -26.38
C GLU A 93 -11.38 -12.20 -25.18
N ALA A 94 -10.15 -12.34 -24.66
CA ALA A 94 -9.65 -11.52 -23.57
C ALA A 94 -9.62 -10.03 -23.93
N LYS A 95 -9.10 -9.68 -25.10
CA LYS A 95 -9.07 -8.28 -25.61
C LYS A 95 -10.49 -7.71 -25.75
N GLN A 96 -11.39 -8.44 -26.38
CA GLN A 96 -12.79 -8.01 -26.52
C GLN A 96 -13.48 -7.81 -25.17
N THR A 97 -13.24 -8.75 -24.25
CA THR A 97 -13.78 -8.69 -22.89
C THR A 97 -13.26 -7.47 -22.15
N LEU A 98 -11.95 -7.22 -22.20
CA LEU A 98 -11.33 -6.10 -21.50
C LEU A 98 -11.86 -4.75 -22.03
N LYS A 99 -12.02 -4.59 -23.36
CA LYS A 99 -12.66 -3.39 -23.96
C LYS A 99 -14.08 -3.16 -23.43
N VAL A 100 -14.87 -4.22 -23.32
CA VAL A 100 -16.22 -4.12 -22.74
C VAL A 100 -16.19 -3.72 -21.26
N LEU A 101 -15.23 -4.23 -20.49
CA LEU A 101 -15.07 -3.88 -19.08
C LEU A 101 -14.60 -2.44 -18.88
N MET A 102 -13.80 -1.90 -19.79
CA MET A 102 -13.35 -0.51 -19.75
C MET A 102 -14.44 0.48 -20.17
N SER A 103 -15.41 0.08 -21.00
CA SER A 103 -16.46 0.96 -21.51
C SER A 103 -17.51 1.37 -20.47
N ARG A 104 -17.60 0.65 -19.35
CA ARG A 104 -18.58 0.90 -18.27
C ARG A 104 -18.13 0.25 -16.96
N PRO A 105 -18.63 0.75 -15.80
CA PRO A 105 -18.37 0.12 -14.52
C PRO A 105 -18.87 -1.32 -14.48
N GLN A 106 -18.08 -2.20 -13.90
CA GLN A 106 -18.44 -3.58 -13.65
C GLN A 106 -18.57 -3.87 -12.15
N TRP A 107 -19.28 -4.94 -11.85
CA TRP A 107 -19.46 -5.44 -10.50
C TRP A 107 -18.80 -6.81 -10.33
N VAL A 108 -17.97 -6.93 -9.33
CA VAL A 108 -17.39 -8.22 -8.92
C VAL A 108 -18.19 -8.75 -7.74
N TYR A 109 -18.71 -9.96 -7.89
CA TYR A 109 -19.40 -10.68 -6.83
C TYR A 109 -18.58 -11.90 -6.44
N THR A 110 -18.28 -12.05 -5.16
CA THR A 110 -17.71 -13.29 -4.62
C THR A 110 -18.66 -13.87 -3.57
N GLY A 111 -19.11 -15.08 -3.82
CA GLY A 111 -19.85 -15.90 -2.86
C GLY A 111 -18.90 -16.71 -1.99
N LEU A 112 -19.26 -16.85 -0.74
CA LEU A 112 -18.58 -17.64 0.27
C LEU A 112 -19.54 -18.67 0.85
N ALA A 113 -19.02 -19.87 1.14
CA ALA A 113 -19.69 -20.88 1.93
C ALA A 113 -18.73 -21.48 2.94
N VAL A 114 -19.14 -21.55 4.19
CA VAL A 114 -18.39 -22.18 5.27
C VAL A 114 -19.22 -23.29 5.85
N ILE A 115 -18.68 -24.51 5.84
CA ILE A 115 -19.34 -25.72 6.37
C ILE A 115 -18.50 -26.26 7.52
N ASP A 116 -19.03 -26.23 8.72
CA ASP A 116 -18.49 -26.93 9.87
C ASP A 116 -19.09 -28.34 9.90
N LYS A 117 -18.27 -29.33 9.53
CA LYS A 117 -18.72 -30.72 9.42
C LYS A 117 -19.01 -31.35 10.77
N LYS A 118 -18.24 -30.96 11.82
CA LYS A 118 -18.42 -31.50 13.19
C LYS A 118 -19.75 -31.07 13.78
N ASN A 119 -20.09 -29.78 13.65
CA ASN A 119 -21.30 -29.20 14.22
C ASN A 119 -22.47 -29.12 13.23
N ASN A 120 -22.33 -29.69 12.04
CA ASN A 120 -23.33 -29.65 10.96
C ASN A 120 -23.87 -28.25 10.65
N LYS A 121 -23.01 -27.23 10.78
CA LYS A 121 -23.36 -25.82 10.55
C LYS A 121 -22.89 -25.34 9.20
N THR A 122 -23.79 -24.71 8.46
CA THR A 122 -23.49 -24.15 7.13
C THR A 122 -23.86 -22.68 7.09
N ILE A 123 -22.91 -21.84 6.68
CA ILE A 123 -23.11 -20.40 6.51
C ILE A 123 -22.75 -20.02 5.09
N THR A 124 -23.60 -19.23 4.43
CA THR A 124 -23.29 -18.65 3.10
C THR A 124 -23.40 -17.13 3.16
N SER A 125 -22.52 -16.45 2.45
CA SER A 125 -22.53 -15.01 2.30
C SER A 125 -22.00 -14.60 0.94
N TYR A 126 -22.03 -13.32 0.63
CA TYR A 126 -21.40 -12.77 -0.57
C TYR A 126 -20.86 -11.36 -0.31
N GLU A 127 -19.95 -10.94 -1.15
CA GLU A 127 -19.46 -9.57 -1.22
C GLU A 127 -19.63 -9.02 -2.63
N LYS A 128 -19.83 -7.70 -2.75
CA LYS A 128 -20.05 -7.00 -4.01
C LYS A 128 -19.17 -5.76 -4.08
N THR A 129 -18.40 -5.63 -5.14
CA THR A 129 -17.48 -4.50 -5.33
C THR A 129 -17.64 -3.92 -6.73
N LYS A 130 -17.71 -2.59 -6.84
CA LYS A 130 -17.77 -1.89 -8.11
C LYS A 130 -16.37 -1.47 -8.53
N VAL A 131 -16.01 -1.75 -9.78
CA VAL A 131 -14.71 -1.40 -10.37
C VAL A 131 -14.93 -0.50 -11.56
N HIS A 132 -14.18 0.60 -11.62
CA HIS A 132 -14.12 1.53 -12.73
C HIS A 132 -12.74 1.44 -13.37
N MET A 133 -12.70 1.36 -14.69
CA MET A 133 -11.45 1.29 -15.45
C MET A 133 -11.33 2.50 -16.38
N THR A 134 -10.08 2.85 -16.69
CA THR A 134 -9.74 3.80 -17.75
C THR A 134 -9.61 3.04 -19.06
N PRO A 135 -10.16 3.53 -20.19
CA PRO A 135 -9.96 2.91 -21.49
C PRO A 135 -8.49 2.86 -21.90
N LEU A 136 -8.07 1.77 -22.55
CA LEU A 136 -6.76 1.59 -23.17
C LEU A 136 -6.92 1.46 -24.68
N SER A 137 -5.90 1.89 -25.45
CA SER A 137 -5.80 1.59 -26.88
C SER A 137 -5.49 0.10 -27.12
N ASP A 138 -5.64 -0.35 -28.37
CA ASP A 138 -5.36 -1.74 -28.75
C ASP A 138 -3.89 -2.10 -28.51
N GLU A 139 -2.97 -1.19 -28.82
CA GLU A 139 -1.53 -1.36 -28.58
C GLU A 139 -1.22 -1.44 -27.08
N GLN A 140 -1.89 -0.66 -26.25
CA GLN A 140 -1.73 -0.71 -24.79
C GLN A 140 -2.23 -2.03 -24.21
N ILE A 141 -3.37 -2.55 -24.71
CA ILE A 141 -3.90 -3.86 -24.32
C ILE A 141 -2.93 -4.96 -24.74
N ASP A 142 -2.33 -4.87 -25.93
CA ASP A 142 -1.36 -5.85 -26.42
C ASP A 142 -0.10 -5.87 -25.57
N ARG A 143 0.45 -4.70 -25.24
CA ARG A 143 1.59 -4.57 -24.32
C ARG A 143 1.26 -5.12 -22.93
N TYR A 144 0.06 -4.87 -22.42
CA TYR A 144 -0.39 -5.41 -21.14
C TYR A 144 -0.38 -6.95 -21.14
N TYR A 145 -0.91 -7.59 -22.19
CA TYR A 145 -0.96 -9.04 -22.30
C TYR A 145 0.38 -9.72 -22.64
N GLN A 146 1.41 -8.96 -23.00
CA GLN A 146 2.78 -9.49 -23.06
C GLN A 146 3.33 -9.84 -21.67
N HIS A 147 2.77 -9.26 -20.61
CA HIS A 147 3.29 -9.38 -19.25
C HIS A 147 2.42 -10.18 -18.30
N ILE A 148 1.21 -10.52 -18.71
CA ILE A 148 0.28 -11.34 -17.92
C ILE A 148 -0.40 -12.38 -18.78
N SER A 149 -0.80 -13.50 -18.14
CA SER A 149 -1.75 -14.45 -18.76
C SER A 149 -3.18 -14.02 -18.44
N PRO A 150 -4.00 -13.63 -19.43
CA PRO A 150 -5.40 -13.29 -19.18
C PRO A 150 -6.32 -14.51 -19.00
N LEU A 151 -5.86 -15.71 -19.40
CA LEU A 151 -6.73 -16.89 -19.52
C LEU A 151 -7.09 -17.53 -18.17
N ASP A 152 -6.33 -17.23 -17.13
CA ASP A 152 -6.56 -17.74 -15.77
C ASP A 152 -7.39 -16.80 -14.89
N LYS A 153 -7.77 -15.61 -15.40
CA LYS A 153 -8.45 -14.54 -14.65
C LYS A 153 -9.83 -14.23 -15.21
N ALA A 154 -10.83 -14.11 -14.33
CA ALA A 154 -12.15 -13.63 -14.73
C ALA A 154 -12.05 -12.19 -15.27
N GLY A 155 -12.57 -11.98 -16.49
CA GLY A 155 -12.44 -10.69 -17.17
C GLY A 155 -11.10 -10.44 -17.86
N GLY A 156 -10.12 -11.33 -17.75
CA GLY A 156 -8.83 -11.24 -18.44
C GLY A 156 -7.88 -10.14 -17.90
N PHE A 157 -8.05 -9.69 -16.65
CA PHE A 157 -7.17 -8.71 -16.04
C PHE A 157 -6.79 -9.10 -14.60
N ASP A 158 -5.73 -8.51 -14.09
CA ASP A 158 -5.34 -8.61 -12.69
C ASP A 158 -5.46 -7.24 -12.00
N ILE A 159 -5.76 -7.25 -10.70
CA ILE A 159 -5.82 -6.04 -9.89
C ILE A 159 -4.55 -5.86 -9.05
N GLU A 160 -3.82 -6.94 -8.80
CA GLU A 160 -2.62 -6.96 -7.96
C GLU A 160 -1.36 -6.57 -8.73
N GLY A 161 -1.40 -6.63 -10.05
CA GLY A 161 -0.27 -6.35 -10.93
C GLY A 161 -0.49 -5.12 -11.80
N ARG A 162 0.00 -5.22 -13.05
CA ARG A 162 -0.08 -4.13 -14.03
C ARG A 162 -1.51 -3.70 -14.40
N GLY A 163 -2.52 -4.51 -14.10
CA GLY A 163 -3.93 -4.12 -14.24
C GLY A 163 -4.32 -2.93 -13.36
N GLY A 164 -3.61 -2.72 -12.25
CA GLY A 164 -3.75 -1.54 -11.41
C GLY A 164 -3.55 -0.22 -12.15
N LEU A 165 -2.76 -0.20 -13.24
CA LEU A 165 -2.47 1.00 -14.03
C LEU A 165 -3.71 1.59 -14.73
N PHE A 166 -4.74 0.79 -14.98
CA PHE A 166 -5.97 1.25 -15.63
C PHE A 166 -7.24 1.05 -14.77
N ILE A 167 -7.10 0.71 -13.50
CA ILE A 167 -8.20 0.71 -12.54
C ILE A 167 -8.28 2.09 -11.90
N LYS A 168 -9.28 2.88 -12.36
CA LYS A 168 -9.49 4.26 -11.88
C LYS A 168 -10.04 4.33 -10.45
N LYS A 169 -10.96 3.41 -10.08
CA LYS A 169 -11.65 3.44 -8.77
C LYS A 169 -12.24 2.08 -8.42
N ILE A 170 -12.14 1.73 -7.14
CA ILE A 170 -12.82 0.59 -6.54
C ILE A 170 -13.75 1.12 -5.45
N THR A 171 -15.01 0.67 -5.46
CA THR A 171 -15.98 0.99 -4.41
C THR A 171 -16.45 -0.32 -3.79
N GLY A 172 -16.00 -0.60 -2.58
CA GLY A 172 -16.20 -1.85 -1.85
C GLY A 172 -14.89 -2.54 -1.47
N CYS A 173 -14.93 -3.84 -1.28
CA CYS A 173 -13.81 -4.63 -0.80
C CYS A 173 -12.80 -4.96 -1.92
N TYR A 174 -11.55 -4.51 -1.78
CA TYR A 174 -10.45 -4.83 -2.68
C TYR A 174 -10.21 -6.35 -2.80
N TYR A 175 -10.16 -7.05 -1.67
CA TYR A 175 -9.93 -8.50 -1.63
C TYR A 175 -11.08 -9.31 -2.24
N ASN A 176 -12.29 -8.73 -2.33
CA ASN A 176 -13.37 -9.31 -3.10
C ASN A 176 -13.05 -9.35 -4.59
N VAL A 177 -12.40 -8.33 -5.13
CA VAL A 177 -12.01 -8.28 -6.55
C VAL A 177 -10.96 -9.33 -6.87
N ILE A 178 -10.04 -9.60 -5.94
CA ILE A 178 -9.04 -10.68 -6.04
C ILE A 178 -9.70 -12.08 -5.97
N GLY A 179 -10.85 -12.19 -5.27
CA GLY A 179 -11.66 -13.39 -5.24
C GLY A 179 -11.85 -14.07 -3.88
N LEU A 180 -11.46 -13.41 -2.78
CA LEU A 180 -11.73 -13.86 -1.40
C LEU A 180 -11.90 -12.67 -0.46
N PRO A 181 -13.11 -12.20 -0.16
CA PRO A 181 -13.36 -11.09 0.74
C PRO A 181 -13.03 -11.50 2.19
N MET A 182 -11.79 -11.23 2.61
CA MET A 182 -11.20 -11.72 3.88
C MET A 182 -12.00 -11.29 5.11
N ALA A 183 -12.43 -10.02 5.18
CA ALA A 183 -13.24 -9.53 6.30
C ALA A 183 -14.55 -10.31 6.44
N ARG A 184 -15.26 -10.52 5.34
CA ARG A 184 -16.51 -11.32 5.31
C ARG A 184 -16.27 -12.77 5.71
N LEU A 185 -15.18 -13.37 5.23
CA LEU A 185 -14.81 -14.74 5.61
C LEU A 185 -14.49 -14.83 7.11
N THR A 186 -13.78 -13.86 7.68
CA THR A 186 -13.47 -13.80 9.12
C THR A 186 -14.75 -13.75 9.97
N GLU A 187 -15.74 -12.93 9.58
CA GLU A 187 -17.05 -12.89 10.24
C GLU A 187 -17.77 -14.25 10.20
N MET A 188 -17.71 -14.94 9.06
CA MET A 188 -18.35 -16.26 8.91
C MET A 188 -17.65 -17.33 9.77
N LEU A 189 -16.32 -17.32 9.80
CA LEU A 189 -15.52 -18.23 10.64
C LEU A 189 -15.78 -17.98 12.13
N LYS A 190 -15.85 -16.72 12.57
CA LYS A 190 -16.21 -16.36 13.95
C LYS A 190 -17.58 -16.93 14.35
N LYS A 191 -18.58 -16.93 13.46
CA LYS A 191 -19.93 -17.47 13.72
C LYS A 191 -19.97 -18.98 13.93
N ILE A 192 -18.94 -19.71 13.56
CA ILE A 192 -18.79 -21.16 13.81
C ILE A 192 -17.72 -21.46 14.87
N GLY A 193 -17.29 -20.44 15.62
CA GLY A 193 -16.32 -20.61 16.70
C GLY A 193 -14.87 -20.71 16.24
N VAL A 194 -14.57 -20.44 14.96
CA VAL A 194 -13.21 -20.36 14.44
C VAL A 194 -12.75 -18.91 14.51
N HIS A 195 -11.90 -18.64 15.47
CA HIS A 195 -11.35 -17.30 15.69
C HIS A 195 -10.03 -17.16 14.92
N VAL A 196 -10.08 -16.56 13.75
CA VAL A 196 -8.92 -16.35 12.86
C VAL A 196 -7.88 -15.42 13.48
N LEU A 197 -8.31 -14.57 14.43
CA LEU A 197 -7.50 -13.51 15.03
C LEU A 197 -7.15 -13.76 16.50
N THR A 198 -7.51 -14.90 17.12
CA THR A 198 -7.30 -15.09 18.56
C THR A 198 -5.83 -15.20 18.96
N ALA A 199 -4.98 -15.80 18.15
CA ALA A 199 -3.54 -15.78 18.40
C ALA A 199 -2.91 -14.37 18.19
N VAL A 200 -3.55 -13.56 17.34
CA VAL A 200 -3.19 -12.16 17.06
C VAL A 200 -3.85 -11.22 18.08
N PHE A 201 -5.05 -11.55 18.57
CA PHE A 201 -5.83 -10.69 19.48
C PHE A 201 -5.36 -10.77 20.95
N CYS A 202 -4.83 -11.89 21.40
CA CYS A 202 -4.23 -11.97 22.75
C CYS A 202 -2.85 -11.29 22.83
N LEU A 203 -2.16 -11.09 21.70
CA LEU A 203 -0.97 -10.24 21.60
C LEU A 203 -1.32 -8.76 21.25
N ASN A 204 -2.57 -8.47 20.86
CA ASN A 204 -3.04 -7.17 20.38
C ASN A 204 -4.05 -6.44 21.29
N LEU A 205 -4.14 -6.79 22.57
CA LEU A 205 -4.66 -5.85 23.57
C LEU A 205 -3.67 -4.67 23.81
N MET A 206 -2.57 -4.65 23.06
CA MET A 206 -1.64 -3.53 22.98
C MET A 206 -1.58 -2.99 21.54
N GLY A 207 -2.56 -2.14 21.16
CA GLY A 207 -2.33 -1.10 20.17
C GLY A 207 -2.82 -1.29 18.74
N CYS A 208 -4.12 -1.20 18.49
CA CYS A 208 -4.61 -0.27 17.48
C CYS A 208 -4.87 1.04 18.21
N ALA A 209 -3.87 1.87 18.36
CA ALA A 209 -4.07 3.22 18.83
C ALA A 209 -4.63 4.02 17.66
N THR A 210 -5.89 4.41 17.77
CA THR A 210 -6.37 5.56 17.02
C THR A 210 -5.68 6.74 17.64
N GLU A 211 -4.63 7.22 17.01
CA GLU A 211 -3.82 8.34 17.48
C GLU A 211 -4.24 9.59 16.70
N TYR A 212 -4.45 10.69 17.39
CA TYR A 212 -4.63 11.97 16.73
C TYR A 212 -3.27 12.50 16.33
N ASN A 213 -3.02 12.61 15.02
CA ASN A 213 -1.78 13.17 14.51
C ASN A 213 -1.88 14.70 14.47
N LEU A 214 -1.10 15.36 15.31
CA LEU A 214 -1.07 16.83 15.41
C LEU A 214 -0.60 17.51 14.13
N ALA A 215 0.24 16.85 13.32
CA ALA A 215 0.75 17.39 12.07
C ALA A 215 -0.31 17.41 10.97
N THR A 216 -1.07 16.30 10.84
CA THR A 216 -2.10 16.15 9.82
C THR A 216 -3.49 16.57 10.28
N GLU A 217 -3.66 16.85 11.59
CA GLU A 217 -4.94 17.20 12.23
C GLU A 217 -6.03 16.14 12.00
N LYS A 218 -5.65 14.87 11.88
CA LYS A 218 -6.54 13.75 11.60
C LYS A 218 -6.40 12.64 12.62
N GLN A 219 -7.50 11.92 12.87
CA GLN A 219 -7.43 10.63 13.55
C GLN A 219 -6.86 9.58 12.60
N GLU A 220 -5.75 8.97 12.97
CA GLU A 220 -5.05 7.96 12.17
C GLU A 220 -5.08 6.61 12.87
N THR A 221 -5.44 5.57 12.13
CA THR A 221 -5.37 4.20 12.63
C THR A 221 -4.05 3.58 12.19
N LEU A 222 -3.10 3.51 13.11
CA LEU A 222 -1.80 2.89 12.87
C LEU A 222 -1.71 1.54 13.58
N PHE A 223 -1.08 0.57 12.92
CA PHE A 223 -0.95 -0.78 13.49
C PHE A 223 0.09 -0.88 14.59
N TYR A 224 0.83 0.20 14.88
CA TYR A 224 1.85 0.23 15.92
C TYR A 224 2.17 1.66 16.40
N GLY A 225 2.52 1.76 17.66
CA GLY A 225 2.90 3.01 18.30
C GLY A 225 4.35 3.40 18.00
N THR A 226 4.74 4.59 18.47
CA THR A 226 6.04 5.25 18.26
C THR A 226 7.24 4.33 18.56
N GLU A 227 7.19 3.52 19.61
CA GLU A 227 8.32 2.63 19.97
C GLU A 227 8.65 1.60 18.88
N LYS A 228 7.63 1.02 18.24
CA LYS A 228 7.83 0.07 17.13
C LYS A 228 8.28 0.80 15.85
N GLU A 229 7.79 2.01 15.64
CA GLU A 229 8.22 2.88 14.55
C GLU A 229 9.73 3.18 14.67
N ILE A 230 10.21 3.55 15.86
CA ILE A 230 11.64 3.81 16.14
C ILE A 230 12.48 2.55 15.87
N ARG A 231 12.07 1.38 16.39
CA ARG A 231 12.81 0.12 16.17
C ARG A 231 12.91 -0.26 14.69
N LEU A 232 11.83 -0.03 13.90
CA LEU A 232 11.85 -0.24 12.47
C LEU A 232 12.82 0.72 11.79
N GLY A 233 12.77 2.00 12.15
CA GLY A 233 13.69 3.02 11.65
C GLY A 233 15.15 2.72 11.94
N GLU A 234 15.47 2.28 13.16
CA GLU A 234 16.83 1.84 13.53
C GLU A 234 17.33 0.67 12.68
N SER A 235 16.44 -0.28 12.37
CA SER A 235 16.81 -1.42 11.54
C SER A 235 17.08 -1.01 10.09
N LEU A 236 16.24 -0.12 9.53
CA LEU A 236 16.41 0.44 8.18
C LEU A 236 17.63 1.37 8.12
N SER A 237 17.87 2.16 9.16
CA SER A 237 19.05 3.01 9.32
C SER A 237 20.35 2.21 9.27
N ARG A 238 20.45 1.13 10.04
CA ARG A 238 21.61 0.21 9.99
C ARG A 238 21.81 -0.39 8.61
N GLN A 239 20.74 -0.79 7.94
CA GLN A 239 20.82 -1.33 6.59
C GLN A 239 21.29 -0.28 5.58
N LEU A 240 20.83 0.96 5.71
CA LEU A 240 21.26 2.07 4.86
C LEU A 240 22.75 2.38 5.07
N GLU A 241 23.22 2.43 6.30
CA GLU A 241 24.64 2.65 6.65
C GLU A 241 25.56 1.47 6.29
N THR A 242 25.00 0.30 6.04
CA THR A 242 25.74 -0.83 5.47
C THR A 242 25.93 -0.65 3.95
N ASN A 243 24.97 -0.05 3.28
CA ASN A 243 25.01 0.16 1.82
C ASN A 243 25.66 1.48 1.40
N PHE A 244 25.65 2.49 2.27
CA PHE A 244 26.18 3.83 1.99
C PHE A 244 27.10 4.28 3.11
N LYS A 245 28.24 4.85 2.75
CA LYS A 245 29.19 5.41 3.70
C LYS A 245 28.68 6.76 4.24
N VAL A 246 28.70 6.95 5.53
CA VAL A 246 28.37 8.24 6.17
C VAL A 246 29.52 9.23 5.97
N VAL A 247 29.21 10.46 5.61
CA VAL A 247 30.17 11.58 5.49
C VAL A 247 30.70 11.94 6.89
N THR A 248 32.02 12.06 7.00
CA THR A 248 32.71 12.40 8.24
C THR A 248 33.20 13.84 8.30
N ASP A 249 32.89 14.66 7.29
CA ASP A 249 33.23 16.07 7.23
C ASP A 249 32.51 16.81 8.38
N ILE A 250 33.29 17.52 9.20
CA ILE A 250 32.81 18.16 10.42
C ILE A 250 31.90 19.35 10.05
N ASP A 251 32.30 20.18 9.11
CA ASP A 251 31.58 21.40 8.75
C ASP A 251 30.20 21.07 8.15
N ILE A 252 30.14 20.04 7.29
CA ILE A 252 28.89 19.56 6.72
C ILE A 252 27.96 19.02 7.82
N ASN A 253 28.51 18.21 8.73
CA ASN A 253 27.72 17.57 9.78
C ASN A 253 27.22 18.60 10.82
N GLU A 254 28.04 19.60 11.21
CA GLU A 254 27.64 20.67 12.11
C GLU A 254 26.51 21.53 11.47
N ARG A 255 26.67 21.91 10.22
CA ARG A 255 25.68 22.66 9.44
C ARG A 255 24.33 21.92 9.40
N VAL A 256 24.32 20.65 9.02
CA VAL A 256 23.11 19.82 8.94
C VAL A 256 22.50 19.63 10.33
N SER A 257 23.31 19.39 11.34
CA SER A 257 22.87 19.17 12.72
C SER A 257 22.19 20.41 13.30
N GLU A 258 22.76 21.60 13.13
CA GLU A 258 22.19 22.83 13.63
C GLU A 258 20.84 23.16 12.98
N ILE A 259 20.73 23.02 11.64
CA ILE A 259 19.46 23.22 10.94
C ILE A 259 18.42 22.23 11.45
N SER A 260 18.80 20.96 11.57
CA SER A 260 17.89 19.89 12.01
C SER A 260 17.41 20.11 13.45
N ARG A 261 18.30 20.53 14.35
CA ARG A 261 17.97 20.84 15.74
C ARG A 261 16.90 21.94 15.83
N ARG A 262 17.08 23.05 15.09
CA ARG A 262 16.12 24.17 15.07
C ARG A 262 14.75 23.76 14.54
N ILE A 263 14.70 22.87 13.53
CA ILE A 263 13.45 22.37 13.00
C ILE A 263 12.80 21.37 13.97
N ALA A 264 13.58 20.50 14.61
CA ALA A 264 13.10 19.54 15.60
C ALA A 264 12.42 20.19 16.80
N GLU A 265 12.93 21.36 17.25
CA GLU A 265 12.36 22.11 18.38
C GLU A 265 10.95 22.66 18.11
N VAL A 266 10.56 22.81 16.85
CA VAL A 266 9.29 23.42 16.44
C VAL A 266 8.33 22.50 15.71
N CYS A 267 8.77 21.29 15.38
CA CYS A 267 7.94 20.31 14.67
C CYS A 267 6.85 19.71 15.57
N ASP A 268 5.85 19.08 14.98
CA ASP A 268 4.66 18.59 15.68
C ASP A 268 4.87 17.23 16.40
N ARG A 269 6.04 16.57 16.22
CA ARG A 269 6.35 15.28 16.85
C ARG A 269 7.56 15.37 17.79
N ASN A 270 7.29 15.75 19.03
CA ASN A 270 8.29 15.87 20.09
C ASN A 270 8.59 14.55 20.82
N ASP A 271 7.90 13.47 20.40
CA ASP A 271 8.07 12.11 20.93
C ASP A 271 9.23 11.36 20.25
N LEU A 272 9.89 11.95 19.25
CA LEU A 272 11.00 11.39 18.51
C LEU A 272 12.33 12.10 18.79
N VAL A 273 13.40 11.33 18.74
CA VAL A 273 14.76 11.86 18.62
C VAL A 273 15.13 11.85 17.14
N TYR A 274 15.37 13.03 16.57
CA TYR A 274 15.73 13.16 15.18
C TYR A 274 17.22 12.95 14.96
N THR A 275 17.55 12.07 14.02
CA THR A 275 18.91 11.77 13.61
C THR A 275 19.05 12.08 12.13
N VAL A 276 19.82 13.11 11.79
CA VAL A 276 20.05 13.51 10.39
C VAL A 276 21.52 13.30 10.06
N LYS A 277 21.78 12.52 9.01
CA LYS A 277 23.14 12.19 8.55
C LYS A 277 23.29 12.46 7.06
N VAL A 278 24.52 12.74 6.64
CA VAL A 278 24.89 12.88 5.24
C VAL A 278 25.59 11.59 4.78
N ILE A 279 25.24 11.09 3.59
CA ILE A 279 25.85 9.89 2.99
C ILE A 279 26.60 10.22 1.72
N GLU A 280 27.71 9.50 1.48
CA GLU A 280 28.54 9.60 0.28
C GLU A 280 27.79 9.03 -0.93
N ASN A 281 27.11 9.90 -1.67
CA ASN A 281 26.47 9.58 -2.92
C ASN A 281 26.26 10.88 -3.72
N ASP A 282 26.64 10.87 -5.00
CA ASP A 282 26.60 12.04 -5.87
C ASP A 282 25.19 12.33 -6.44
N GLU A 283 24.23 11.46 -6.18
CA GLU A 283 22.85 11.70 -6.61
C GLU A 283 22.19 12.78 -5.74
N VAL A 284 21.36 13.59 -6.35
CA VAL A 284 20.58 14.60 -5.63
C VAL A 284 19.38 13.91 -5.00
N ASN A 285 19.43 13.67 -3.67
CA ASN A 285 18.29 13.07 -2.95
C ASN A 285 18.39 13.32 -1.44
N ALA A 286 17.25 13.12 -0.76
CA ALA A 286 17.12 12.95 0.67
C ALA A 286 16.08 11.85 0.91
N VAL A 287 16.11 11.21 2.07
CA VAL A 287 15.15 10.16 2.43
C VAL A 287 14.88 10.17 3.93
N SER A 288 13.62 10.14 4.30
CA SER A 288 13.14 9.99 5.66
C SER A 288 12.67 8.56 5.94
N LEU A 289 13.21 7.98 7.00
CA LEU A 289 12.82 6.67 7.50
C LEU A 289 11.87 6.83 8.70
N PRO A 290 11.10 5.81 9.07
CA PRO A 290 10.31 5.82 10.29
C PRO A 290 11.15 6.15 11.53
N GLY A 291 10.54 6.74 12.57
CA GLY A 291 11.20 6.92 13.87
C GLY A 291 12.20 8.07 13.98
N GLY A 292 12.22 8.99 13.02
CA GLY A 292 13.03 10.22 13.14
C GLY A 292 14.38 10.20 12.43
N PHE A 293 14.65 9.21 11.56
CA PHE A 293 15.91 9.13 10.82
C PHE A 293 15.79 9.78 9.45
N ILE A 294 16.74 10.66 9.11
CA ILE A 294 16.84 11.34 7.81
C ILE A 294 18.25 11.16 7.26
N TYR A 295 18.34 10.87 5.98
CA TYR A 295 19.60 10.76 5.27
C TYR A 295 19.61 11.70 4.06
N ILE A 296 20.62 12.57 4.00
CA ILE A 296 20.80 13.53 2.91
C ILE A 296 21.98 13.03 2.06
N PHE A 297 21.81 12.97 0.77
CA PHE A 297 22.86 12.57 -0.14
C PHE A 297 23.81 13.77 -0.34
N LYS A 298 25.10 13.49 -0.38
CA LYS A 298 26.13 14.53 -0.57
C LYS A 298 25.88 15.35 -1.84
N GLY A 299 25.44 14.69 -2.93
CA GLY A 299 25.10 15.39 -4.17
C GLY A 299 23.99 16.43 -4.02
N LEU A 300 23.07 16.29 -3.03
CA LEU A 300 22.10 17.33 -2.71
C LEU A 300 22.78 18.50 -1.96
N ILE A 301 23.63 18.20 -0.98
CA ILE A 301 24.40 19.23 -0.25
C ILE A 301 25.20 20.11 -1.22
N ASP A 302 25.81 19.51 -2.22
CA ASP A 302 26.60 20.22 -3.24
C ASP A 302 25.76 21.10 -4.18
N LYS A 303 24.44 20.94 -4.19
CA LYS A 303 23.49 21.71 -5.02
C LYS A 303 22.79 22.84 -4.28
N VAL A 304 22.70 22.79 -2.95
CA VAL A 304 22.10 23.88 -2.18
C VAL A 304 23.02 25.10 -2.12
N GLU A 305 22.45 26.28 -2.20
CA GLU A 305 23.20 27.54 -2.29
C GLU A 305 23.35 28.24 -0.93
N ASN A 306 22.45 27.94 0.00
CA ASN A 306 22.42 28.53 1.34
C ASN A 306 21.70 27.63 2.33
N ASP A 307 21.70 28.05 3.60
CA ASP A 307 21.09 27.30 4.70
C ASP A 307 19.56 27.27 4.62
N ASP A 308 18.92 28.27 4.05
CA ASP A 308 17.46 28.28 3.89
C ASP A 308 17.00 27.23 2.86
N GLN A 309 17.77 27.02 1.78
CA GLN A 309 17.49 25.93 0.83
C GLN A 309 17.69 24.56 1.48
N LEU A 310 18.76 24.37 2.25
CA LEU A 310 19.02 23.14 2.97
C LEU A 310 17.94 22.89 4.03
N ALA A 311 17.57 23.92 4.77
CA ALA A 311 16.47 23.87 5.73
C ALA A 311 15.14 23.51 5.05
N GLY A 312 14.92 24.00 3.81
CA GLY A 312 13.76 23.65 2.99
C GLY A 312 13.66 22.16 2.74
N VAL A 313 14.75 21.50 2.36
CA VAL A 313 14.80 20.04 2.16
C VAL A 313 14.59 19.31 3.48
N ILE A 314 15.34 19.69 4.53
CA ILE A 314 15.24 19.05 5.84
C ILE A 314 13.82 19.20 6.39
N GLY A 315 13.22 20.39 6.29
CA GLY A 315 11.83 20.64 6.72
C GLY A 315 10.81 19.79 5.98
N HIS A 316 11.00 19.55 4.69
CA HIS A 316 10.18 18.64 3.91
C HIS A 316 10.29 17.18 4.42
N GLU A 317 11.49 16.68 4.70
CA GLU A 317 11.71 15.35 5.27
C GLU A 317 11.10 15.23 6.68
N PHE A 318 11.20 16.28 7.49
CA PHE A 318 10.48 16.36 8.76
C PHE A 318 8.96 16.27 8.55
N GLY A 319 8.44 16.90 7.50
CA GLY A 319 7.03 16.78 7.10
C GLY A 319 6.62 15.33 6.85
N HIS A 320 7.41 14.56 6.12
CA HIS A 320 7.16 13.14 5.91
C HIS A 320 7.16 12.33 7.21
N ILE A 321 8.08 12.60 8.13
CA ILE A 321 8.14 11.89 9.41
C ILE A 321 6.96 12.26 10.30
N THR A 322 6.64 13.55 10.41
CA THR A 322 5.57 14.03 11.31
C THR A 322 4.19 13.60 10.81
N ALA A 323 3.97 13.56 9.49
CA ALA A 323 2.78 13.00 8.87
C ALA A 323 2.79 11.46 8.79
N LYS A 324 3.87 10.79 9.24
CA LYS A 324 4.05 9.33 9.24
C LYS A 324 3.91 8.68 7.84
N HIS A 325 4.32 9.38 6.77
CA HIS A 325 4.14 8.91 5.39
C HIS A 325 4.83 7.58 5.12
N SER A 326 6.10 7.43 5.56
CA SER A 326 6.86 6.18 5.42
C SER A 326 6.20 5.01 6.15
N VAL A 327 5.64 5.25 7.35
CA VAL A 327 4.90 4.27 8.14
C VAL A 327 3.62 3.84 7.43
N LYS A 328 2.81 4.81 6.97
CA LYS A 328 1.56 4.58 6.23
C LYS A 328 1.80 3.82 4.93
N LYS A 329 2.86 4.18 4.22
CA LYS A 329 3.28 3.52 2.99
C LYS A 329 3.66 2.05 3.23
N LEU A 330 4.50 1.78 4.22
CA LEU A 330 4.84 0.42 4.62
C LEU A 330 3.60 -0.38 5.03
N GLN A 331 2.71 0.24 5.80
CA GLN A 331 1.44 -0.37 6.20
C GLN A 331 0.54 -0.71 5.00
N SER A 332 0.49 0.15 3.99
CA SER A 332 -0.33 -0.07 2.78
C SER A 332 0.24 -1.16 1.87
N ILE A 333 1.57 -1.24 1.74
CA ILE A 333 2.24 -2.20 0.84
C ILE A 333 2.28 -3.60 1.44
N TYR A 334 2.62 -3.70 2.70
CA TYR A 334 2.95 -4.97 3.35
C TYR A 334 1.97 -5.41 4.43
N GLY A 335 1.00 -4.55 4.79
CA GLY A 335 0.05 -4.83 5.85
C GLY A 335 0.74 -5.17 7.17
N TYR A 336 0.10 -6.04 7.95
CA TYR A 336 0.57 -6.43 9.28
C TYR A 336 1.85 -7.31 9.28
N THR A 337 2.18 -7.95 8.16
CA THR A 337 3.22 -9.00 8.09
C THR A 337 4.63 -8.46 8.35
N LEU A 338 4.98 -7.29 7.82
CA LEU A 338 6.30 -6.67 8.04
C LEU A 338 6.52 -6.19 9.47
N LEU A 339 5.45 -5.79 10.13
CA LEU A 339 5.47 -5.33 11.51
C LEU A 339 5.80 -6.44 12.50
N GLN A 340 5.33 -7.66 12.21
CA GLN A 340 5.71 -8.84 13.00
C GLN A 340 7.20 -9.19 12.83
N LEU A 341 7.75 -8.98 11.62
CA LEU A 341 9.15 -9.30 11.33
C LEU A 341 10.13 -8.35 12.03
N ALA A 342 9.82 -7.05 12.13
CA ALA A 342 10.67 -6.06 12.78
C ALA A 342 10.78 -6.22 14.32
N THR A 343 9.90 -7.03 14.93
CA THR A 343 9.86 -7.23 16.40
C THR A 343 10.52 -8.53 16.89
N ILE A 344 10.95 -9.41 15.99
CA ILE A 344 11.52 -10.71 16.35
C ILE A 344 13.06 -10.66 16.23
N GLN A 345 13.76 -10.74 17.35
CA GLN A 345 15.24 -10.79 17.45
C GLN A 345 15.82 -12.18 17.07
N THR A 346 15.36 -12.80 16.00
CA THR A 346 15.90 -14.10 15.59
C THR A 346 16.44 -14.06 14.18
N GLY A 347 17.68 -14.51 13.98
CA GLY A 347 18.44 -14.52 12.73
C GLY A 347 17.88 -15.44 11.63
N ASN A 348 16.66 -15.20 11.20
CA ASN A 348 15.97 -15.96 10.17
C ASN A 348 16.05 -15.26 8.80
N ALA A 349 16.35 -16.01 7.74
CA ALA A 349 16.42 -15.53 6.35
C ALA A 349 15.15 -14.80 5.86
N ARG A 350 13.98 -15.09 6.44
CA ARG A 350 12.72 -14.38 6.14
C ARG A 350 12.67 -12.95 6.68
N LEU A 351 13.40 -12.67 7.75
CA LEU A 351 13.58 -11.32 8.33
C LEU A 351 14.41 -10.43 7.41
N ALA A 352 15.53 -10.97 6.89
CA ALA A 352 16.37 -10.25 5.95
C ALA A 352 15.59 -9.84 4.70
N GLN A 353 14.82 -10.76 4.09
CA GLN A 353 13.97 -10.45 2.93
C GLN A 353 12.88 -9.39 3.21
N GLY A 354 12.31 -9.39 4.42
CA GLY A 354 11.32 -8.39 4.82
C GLY A 354 11.93 -7.00 4.98
N LEU A 355 13.13 -6.90 5.54
CA LEU A 355 13.86 -5.65 5.68
C LEU A 355 14.37 -5.13 4.33
N ASP A 356 14.82 -6.00 3.42
CA ASP A 356 15.23 -5.62 2.06
C ASP A 356 14.06 -5.00 1.28
N LEU A 357 12.87 -5.59 1.36
CA LEU A 357 11.68 -5.05 0.72
C LEU A 357 11.24 -3.72 1.37
N ALA A 358 11.31 -3.60 2.70
CA ALA A 358 11.03 -2.36 3.40
C ALA A 358 12.04 -1.27 3.01
N PHE A 359 13.32 -1.61 2.95
CA PHE A 359 14.38 -0.72 2.50
C PHE A 359 14.14 -0.20 1.08
N LEU A 360 13.86 -1.10 0.13
CA LEU A 360 13.55 -0.72 -1.24
C LEU A 360 12.33 0.20 -1.33
N SER A 361 11.33 0.01 -0.45
CA SER A 361 10.14 0.85 -0.45
C SER A 361 10.40 2.29 -0.02
N MET A 362 11.48 2.58 0.71
CA MET A 362 11.85 3.95 1.09
C MET A 362 12.24 4.80 -0.12
N PHE A 363 12.75 4.16 -1.17
CA PHE A 363 13.11 4.81 -2.44
C PHE A 363 12.00 4.74 -3.50
N MET A 364 10.78 4.38 -3.14
CA MET A 364 9.62 4.44 -4.03
C MET A 364 8.97 5.82 -3.98
N GLU A 365 8.26 6.16 -5.04
CA GLU A 365 7.49 7.39 -5.20
C GLU A 365 6.48 7.59 -4.06
N HIS A 366 6.43 8.81 -3.51
CA HIS A 366 5.36 9.25 -2.62
C HIS A 366 4.10 9.65 -3.42
N SER A 367 2.94 9.57 -2.79
CA SER A 367 1.73 10.06 -3.44
C SER A 367 1.73 11.59 -3.52
N ARG A 368 0.98 12.14 -4.50
CA ARG A 368 0.84 13.60 -4.62
C ARG A 368 0.36 14.26 -3.32
N GLN A 369 -0.56 13.63 -2.62
CA GLN A 369 -1.07 14.15 -1.35
C GLN A 369 -0.02 14.14 -0.26
N ASP A 370 0.83 13.10 -0.19
CA ASP A 370 1.93 13.03 0.78
C ASP A 370 2.95 14.13 0.53
N GLU A 371 3.28 14.41 -0.75
CA GLU A 371 4.20 15.47 -1.13
C GLU A 371 3.67 16.86 -0.74
N PHE A 372 2.39 17.15 -1.02
CA PHE A 372 1.77 18.42 -0.65
C PHE A 372 1.66 18.58 0.85
N GLU A 373 1.35 17.52 1.60
CA GLU A 373 1.30 17.54 3.06
C GLU A 373 2.68 17.78 3.65
N ALA A 374 3.73 17.13 3.11
CA ALA A 374 5.11 17.34 3.53
C ALA A 374 5.62 18.75 3.23
N ASP A 375 5.30 19.31 2.05
CA ASP A 375 5.66 20.69 1.71
C ASP A 375 4.96 21.72 2.62
N ARG A 376 3.65 21.53 2.89
CA ARG A 376 2.89 22.39 3.83
C ARG A 376 3.50 22.37 5.22
N LEU A 377 3.81 21.19 5.74
CA LEU A 377 4.45 21.03 7.04
C LEU A 377 5.86 21.61 7.05
N GLY A 378 6.64 21.40 6.01
CA GLY A 378 7.96 21.98 5.82
C GLY A 378 7.92 23.51 5.89
N VAL A 379 7.03 24.15 5.14
CA VAL A 379 6.83 25.62 5.19
C VAL A 379 6.45 26.08 6.61
N LYS A 380 5.55 25.38 7.30
CA LYS A 380 5.17 25.65 8.70
C LYS A 380 6.38 25.61 9.64
N TYR A 381 7.21 24.58 9.51
CA TYR A 381 8.38 24.40 10.39
C TYR A 381 9.48 25.41 10.09
N LEU A 382 9.73 25.70 8.82
CA LEU A 382 10.69 26.75 8.43
C LEU A 382 10.33 28.12 9.02
N LYS A 383 9.06 28.55 8.87
CA LYS A 383 8.56 29.79 9.47
C LYS A 383 8.81 29.85 10.99
N LYS A 384 8.52 28.75 11.70
CA LYS A 384 8.71 28.68 13.17
C LYS A 384 10.17 28.60 13.57
N ALA A 385 11.03 27.94 12.78
CA ALA A 385 12.46 27.82 13.04
C ALA A 385 13.26 29.07 12.62
N GLY A 386 12.61 30.07 12.01
CA GLY A 386 13.23 31.33 11.59
C GLY A 386 14.02 31.24 10.29
N TYR A 387 13.68 30.30 9.42
CA TYR A 387 14.17 30.19 8.05
C TYR A 387 13.18 30.83 7.07
N ASP A 388 13.68 31.29 5.91
CA ASP A 388 12.81 31.83 4.87
C ASP A 388 12.22 30.72 4.03
N PRO A 389 10.90 30.45 4.13
CA PRO A 389 10.26 29.34 3.41
C PRO A 389 10.24 29.54 1.89
N ARG A 390 10.50 30.74 1.35
CA ARG A 390 10.57 30.99 -0.10
C ARG A 390 11.70 30.21 -0.75
N HIS A 391 12.72 29.84 0.01
CA HIS A 391 13.86 29.07 -0.49
C HIS A 391 13.52 27.60 -0.78
N ILE A 392 12.42 27.05 -0.25
CA ILE A 392 11.91 25.74 -0.67
C ILE A 392 11.48 25.77 -2.14
N VAL A 393 10.81 26.86 -2.53
CA VAL A 393 10.36 27.07 -3.92
C VAL A 393 11.53 27.27 -4.87
N THR A 394 12.53 28.05 -4.47
CA THR A 394 13.74 28.26 -5.29
C THR A 394 14.50 26.96 -5.50
N PHE A 395 14.60 26.11 -4.46
CA PHE A 395 15.24 24.81 -4.58
C PHE A 395 14.44 23.83 -5.44
N LEU A 396 13.10 23.78 -5.31
CA LEU A 396 12.24 22.96 -6.17
C LEU A 396 12.37 23.37 -7.65
N LYS A 397 12.44 24.66 -7.96
CA LYS A 397 12.71 25.14 -9.35
C LYS A 397 14.05 24.62 -9.87
N LYS A 398 15.10 24.72 -9.06
CA LYS A 398 16.44 24.20 -9.39
C LYS A 398 16.40 22.67 -9.64
N LEU A 399 15.69 21.92 -8.81
CA LEU A 399 15.49 20.49 -9.01
C LEU A 399 14.76 20.18 -10.33
N GLY A 400 13.75 20.95 -10.69
CA GLY A 400 13.05 20.82 -11.99
C GLY A 400 13.98 21.06 -13.19
N GLU A 401 14.91 22.02 -13.10
CA GLU A 401 15.91 22.27 -14.13
C GLU A 401 16.94 21.13 -14.25
N ILE A 402 17.36 20.56 -13.13
CA ILE A 402 18.27 19.39 -13.10
C ILE A 402 17.56 18.18 -13.72
N GLN A 403 16.31 17.94 -13.35
CA GLN A 403 15.50 16.85 -13.91
C GLN A 403 15.39 16.93 -15.43
N GLY A 404 15.25 18.13 -15.99
CA GLY A 404 15.17 18.33 -17.43
C GLY A 404 16.48 18.06 -18.19
N LYS A 405 17.62 18.02 -17.51
CA LYS A 405 18.95 17.87 -18.09
C LYS A 405 19.61 16.51 -17.86
N GLU A 406 19.23 15.81 -16.80
CA GLU A 406 19.84 14.55 -16.39
C GLU A 406 18.88 13.36 -16.56
N SER A 407 19.41 12.23 -17.01
CA SER A 407 18.64 10.97 -17.01
C SER A 407 18.38 10.48 -15.58
N PRO A 408 17.18 9.96 -15.28
CA PRO A 408 16.87 9.47 -13.94
C PRO A 408 17.79 8.32 -13.52
N ARG A 409 18.54 8.50 -12.44
CA ARG A 409 19.33 7.47 -11.77
C ARG A 409 18.51 6.73 -10.73
N GLN A 410 19.08 5.71 -10.11
CA GLN A 410 18.37 4.80 -9.21
C GLN A 410 17.76 5.52 -7.99
N TYR A 411 18.48 6.47 -7.40
CA TYR A 411 18.10 7.19 -6.18
C TYR A 411 17.80 8.68 -6.43
N SER A 412 17.47 9.09 -7.64
CA SER A 412 17.20 10.50 -7.95
C SER A 412 15.97 11.03 -7.23
N TYR A 413 16.03 12.27 -6.72
CA TYR A 413 14.99 12.96 -5.96
C TYR A 413 13.61 12.90 -6.61
N TRP A 414 13.51 13.16 -7.91
CA TRP A 414 12.25 13.13 -8.67
C TRP A 414 11.61 11.75 -8.82
N ARG A 415 12.32 10.67 -8.46
CA ARG A 415 11.74 9.32 -8.38
C ARG A 415 11.07 9.05 -7.05
N THR A 416 11.55 9.66 -6.00
CA THR A 416 10.98 9.54 -4.64
C THR A 416 9.99 10.66 -4.36
N HIS A 417 10.24 11.88 -4.87
CA HIS A 417 9.49 13.10 -4.66
C HIS A 417 9.05 13.74 -5.98
N PRO A 418 8.06 13.18 -6.68
CA PRO A 418 7.58 13.69 -7.97
C PRO A 418 6.75 14.97 -7.85
N PHE A 419 6.12 15.38 -8.93
CA PHE A 419 5.16 16.48 -9.00
C PHE A 419 5.75 17.87 -8.73
N ILE A 420 7.01 18.13 -9.13
CA ILE A 420 7.71 19.38 -8.82
C ILE A 420 6.91 20.64 -9.20
N PRO A 421 6.29 20.78 -10.39
CA PRO A 421 5.49 21.97 -10.71
C PRO A 421 4.30 22.18 -9.77
N GLN A 422 3.55 21.12 -9.45
CA GLN A 422 2.41 21.17 -8.56
C GLN A 422 2.83 21.45 -7.11
N ARG A 423 3.99 20.94 -6.67
CA ARG A 423 4.57 21.22 -5.36
C ARG A 423 4.98 22.68 -5.22
N ILE A 424 5.56 23.28 -6.26
CA ILE A 424 5.87 24.71 -6.30
C ILE A 424 4.60 25.54 -6.09
N ALA A 425 3.52 25.19 -6.78
CA ALA A 425 2.24 25.87 -6.66
C ALA A 425 1.66 25.76 -5.23
N ALA A 426 1.67 24.55 -4.65
CA ALA A 426 1.19 24.31 -3.30
C ALA A 426 2.04 25.05 -2.23
N ALA A 427 3.36 25.04 -2.37
CA ALA A 427 4.26 25.76 -1.47
C ALA A 427 4.05 27.29 -1.55
N ASN A 428 3.89 27.85 -2.75
CA ASN A 428 3.59 29.29 -2.93
C ASN A 428 2.27 29.66 -2.24
N GLN A 429 1.23 28.85 -2.39
CA GLN A 429 -0.05 29.06 -1.70
C GLN A 429 0.11 29.06 -0.17
N GLU A 430 0.86 28.11 0.38
CA GLU A 430 1.09 28.02 1.82
C GLU A 430 1.94 29.18 2.38
N ILE A 431 2.84 29.72 1.55
CA ILE A 431 3.72 30.85 1.93
C ILE A 431 2.95 32.17 1.89
N SER A 432 2.22 32.45 0.83
CA SER A 432 1.60 33.76 0.54
C SER A 432 0.12 33.85 0.95
N GLY A 433 -0.56 32.71 1.15
CA GLY A 433 -2.01 32.65 1.35
C GLY A 433 -2.84 32.97 0.09
N GLN A 434 -2.20 33.11 -1.08
CA GLN A 434 -2.84 33.42 -2.36
C GLN A 434 -2.38 32.41 -3.42
N ILE A 435 -3.31 32.10 -4.34
CA ILE A 435 -3.01 31.26 -5.50
C ILE A 435 -2.91 32.18 -6.71
N GLU A 436 -1.77 32.19 -7.40
CA GLU A 436 -1.66 32.78 -8.73
C GLU A 436 -2.38 31.90 -9.77
N PHE A 437 -2.91 32.49 -10.85
CA PHE A 437 -3.64 31.74 -11.89
C PHE A 437 -2.81 30.60 -12.47
N ARG A 438 -1.51 30.79 -12.69
CA ARG A 438 -0.60 29.76 -13.19
C ARG A 438 -0.43 28.60 -12.18
N ASP A 439 -0.38 28.93 -10.89
CA ASP A 439 -0.29 27.93 -9.81
C ASP A 439 -1.59 27.16 -9.66
N TYR A 440 -2.75 27.79 -9.90
CA TYR A 440 -4.05 27.15 -9.93
C TYR A 440 -4.13 26.06 -11.01
N LEU A 441 -3.67 26.33 -12.22
CA LEU A 441 -3.61 25.35 -13.32
C LEU A 441 -2.74 24.15 -12.95
N ASN A 442 -1.57 24.38 -12.35
CA ASN A 442 -0.67 23.31 -11.90
C ASN A 442 -1.30 22.43 -10.81
N LEU A 443 -2.13 22.99 -9.91
CA LEU A 443 -2.81 22.23 -8.85
C LEU A 443 -3.99 21.42 -9.37
N THR A 444 -4.75 21.96 -10.31
CA THR A 444 -5.96 21.29 -10.86
C THR A 444 -5.64 20.23 -11.90
N GLY A 445 -4.46 20.30 -12.51
CA GLY A 445 -4.07 19.38 -13.59
C GLY A 445 -4.86 19.65 -14.89
N GLU A 446 -5.36 20.87 -15.07
CA GLU A 446 -5.96 21.36 -16.31
C GLU A 446 -4.89 21.91 -17.25
N ASP A 447 -3.82 21.14 -17.47
CA ASP A 447 -2.90 21.37 -18.57
C ASP A 447 -3.34 20.53 -19.76
N GLU A 448 -3.45 21.21 -20.91
CA GLU A 448 -3.88 20.85 -22.26
C GLU A 448 -3.63 19.41 -22.75
#